data_696324ae81c988b6c6c1d8d752a47cd9
#
_entry.id   696324ae81c988b6c6c1d8d752a47cd9
#
_cell.length_a   1.000
_cell.length_b   1.000
_cell.length_c   1.000
_cell.angle_alpha   90.00
_cell.angle_beta   90.00
_cell.angle_gamma   90.00
#
_symmetry.space_group_name_H-M   'P 1'
#
loop_
_entity.id
_entity.type
_entity.pdbx_description
1 polymer ?
#
loop_
_entity_poly.entity_id
_entity_poly.type
_entity_poly.pdbx_seq_one_letter_code
_entity_poly.pdbx_strand_id
1 'polypeptide(L)'
;GMTLNTKAINDAIKEVNQRGGGKVIIPEGTWLTGPIELLSNVNLYTERNALILFTGDFEAYPIIPTSFEGLETRRCQSPISARNAENIAITGYGIFDGNGDCWRPVKKEKLTASQWNKLVKSGGVLDEQERIWYPTAGSLKGAMACKDFNVPEGINTDEEWNEIRAWLRPVLLNFVKSKRILLEGVTFKNSPSWCLHPLSCEDFTVNNIQVINPWYSQNGDALDLESCKNALILNSVFDAGDDAICIKSGKDENGRRRGEPCQNVIVKNNTVLHGHGGFVVGSEMSGGVKNIYVEDCTFLGTDVGLRFKSTRGRGGVVENIYINNINMINIPNEPLLFDLFYGGKGAGEDLLSRMKTAIPPVTEETPAFRDIHISNVICRGSGRAMFFNGLPEMPIRNVTVKNVVMTEATDGVVISQVDGVTLENIYVESTKGKNILNVKSAKNLKVDGETYEEIDAKGQILNFK
;
A
#
# COMPACT_ATOMS: atom_id res chain seq x y z
N GLY A 1 -21.35 3.58 24.83
CA GLY A 1 -20.06 4.08 24.40
C GLY A 1 -19.09 4.56 25.47
N MET A 2 -19.38 4.38 26.79
CA MET A 2 -18.46 4.77 27.87
C MET A 2 -17.74 3.55 28.49
N THR A 3 -18.40 2.40 28.51
CA THR A 3 -17.84 1.18 29.09
C THR A 3 -16.97 0.46 28.08
N LEU A 4 -15.78 0.01 28.50
CA LEU A 4 -14.88 -0.78 27.67
C LEU A 4 -15.42 -2.21 27.53
N ASN A 5 -15.70 -2.63 26.29
CA ASN A 5 -16.33 -3.92 26.00
C ASN A 5 -15.35 -5.01 25.51
N THR A 6 -14.06 -4.75 25.59
CA THR A 6 -12.98 -5.66 25.11
C THR A 6 -13.17 -7.09 25.63
N LYS A 7 -13.36 -7.22 26.95
CA LYS A 7 -13.54 -8.53 27.57
C LYS A 7 -14.83 -9.22 27.08
N ALA A 8 -15.93 -8.50 27.05
CA ALA A 8 -17.23 -9.07 26.66
C ALA A 8 -17.20 -9.57 25.18
N ILE A 9 -16.62 -8.81 24.27
CA ILE A 9 -16.53 -9.19 22.87
C ILE A 9 -15.59 -10.40 22.70
N ASN A 10 -14.40 -10.38 23.32
CA ASN A 10 -13.46 -11.50 23.24
C ASN A 10 -14.00 -12.78 23.92
N ASP A 11 -14.72 -12.65 25.05
CA ASP A 11 -15.37 -13.80 25.69
C ASP A 11 -16.44 -14.42 24.78
N ALA A 12 -17.26 -13.60 24.11
CA ALA A 12 -18.27 -14.08 23.16
C ALA A 12 -17.62 -14.80 21.96
N ILE A 13 -16.52 -14.26 21.41
CA ILE A 13 -15.74 -14.89 20.33
C ILE A 13 -15.22 -16.26 20.81
N LYS A 14 -14.66 -16.31 22.00
CA LYS A 14 -14.11 -17.54 22.59
C LYS A 14 -15.20 -18.59 22.82
N GLU A 15 -16.35 -18.18 23.35
CA GLU A 15 -17.48 -19.07 23.57
C GLU A 15 -18.01 -19.67 22.26
N VAL A 16 -18.18 -18.85 21.22
CA VAL A 16 -18.61 -19.30 19.90
C VAL A 16 -17.61 -20.26 19.29
N ASN A 17 -16.31 -19.93 19.36
CA ASN A 17 -15.24 -20.84 18.89
C ASN A 17 -15.27 -22.19 19.62
N GLN A 18 -15.40 -22.21 20.96
CA GLN A 18 -15.46 -23.44 21.76
C GLN A 18 -16.67 -24.32 21.43
N ARG A 19 -17.76 -23.72 20.96
CA ARG A 19 -18.96 -24.44 20.50
C ARG A 19 -18.83 -24.98 19.06
N GLY A 20 -17.68 -24.84 18.44
CA GLY A 20 -17.42 -25.30 17.08
C GLY A 20 -17.57 -24.23 16.00
N GLY A 21 -17.92 -23.02 16.37
CA GLY A 21 -18.05 -21.88 15.48
C GLY A 21 -19.45 -21.27 15.44
N GLY A 22 -19.58 -20.18 14.70
CA GLY A 22 -20.84 -19.48 14.55
C GLY A 22 -20.65 -17.95 14.42
N LYS A 23 -21.69 -17.22 14.78
CA LYS A 23 -21.77 -15.77 14.62
C LYS A 23 -21.77 -15.06 15.98
N VAL A 24 -20.88 -14.11 16.17
CA VAL A 24 -20.95 -13.12 17.25
C VAL A 24 -21.60 -11.87 16.68
N ILE A 25 -22.72 -11.43 17.25
CA ILE A 25 -23.48 -10.28 16.75
C ILE A 25 -23.17 -9.05 17.62
N ILE A 26 -22.71 -7.99 16.96
CA ILE A 26 -22.59 -6.66 17.57
C ILE A 26 -23.82 -5.86 17.13
N PRO A 27 -24.79 -5.61 18.01
CA PRO A 27 -25.99 -4.86 17.68
C PRO A 27 -25.72 -3.36 17.47
N GLU A 28 -26.73 -2.62 17.04
CA GLU A 28 -26.66 -1.16 16.88
C GLU A 28 -26.15 -0.46 18.15
N GLY A 29 -25.48 0.66 17.99
CA GLY A 29 -24.94 1.49 19.08
C GLY A 29 -23.43 1.69 18.99
N THR A 30 -22.88 2.42 19.96
CA THR A 30 -21.44 2.70 20.04
C THR A 30 -20.77 1.78 21.05
N TRP A 31 -19.84 0.99 20.56
CA TRP A 31 -19.11 -0.04 21.31
C TRP A 31 -17.63 0.37 21.46
N LEU A 32 -17.29 0.99 22.60
CA LEU A 32 -15.90 1.30 22.92
C LEU A 32 -15.17 0.00 23.30
N THR A 33 -14.04 -0.27 22.67
CA THR A 33 -13.28 -1.51 22.90
C THR A 33 -11.77 -1.30 22.76
N GLY A 34 -10.97 -2.15 23.36
CA GLY A 34 -9.56 -2.40 23.02
C GLY A 34 -9.45 -3.52 21.97
N PRO A 35 -8.29 -4.19 21.87
CA PRO A 35 -8.05 -5.22 20.86
C PRO A 35 -9.06 -6.37 20.90
N ILE A 36 -9.53 -6.76 19.71
CA ILE A 36 -10.39 -7.91 19.46
C ILE A 36 -9.57 -8.98 18.74
N GLU A 37 -9.60 -10.22 19.21
CA GLU A 37 -8.93 -11.35 18.56
C GLU A 37 -9.98 -12.32 17.99
N LEU A 38 -9.97 -12.53 16.66
CA LEU A 38 -10.82 -13.51 16.02
C LEU A 38 -10.20 -14.90 16.11
N LEU A 39 -11.02 -15.87 16.43
CA LEU A 39 -10.69 -17.29 16.52
C LEU A 39 -11.32 -18.07 15.37
N SER A 40 -10.81 -19.26 15.08
CA SER A 40 -11.31 -20.12 14.00
C SER A 40 -12.81 -20.35 14.08
N ASN A 41 -13.44 -20.42 12.92
CA ASN A 41 -14.87 -20.67 12.73
C ASN A 41 -15.80 -19.58 13.31
N VAL A 42 -15.29 -18.35 13.53
CA VAL A 42 -16.09 -17.22 14.06
C VAL A 42 -16.33 -16.17 12.98
N ASN A 43 -17.58 -15.79 12.82
CA ASN A 43 -18.00 -14.60 12.08
C ASN A 43 -18.38 -13.49 13.07
N LEU A 44 -17.62 -12.40 13.09
CA LEU A 44 -18.00 -11.18 13.80
C LEU A 44 -18.94 -10.39 12.90
N TYR A 45 -20.22 -10.43 13.21
CA TYR A 45 -21.28 -9.77 12.45
C TYR A 45 -21.71 -8.46 13.14
N THR A 46 -21.77 -7.39 12.38
CA THR A 46 -22.18 -6.08 12.87
C THR A 46 -23.51 -5.64 12.25
N GLU A 47 -24.47 -5.27 13.07
CA GLU A 47 -25.74 -4.74 12.59
C GLU A 47 -25.59 -3.31 12.01
N ARG A 48 -26.65 -2.81 11.37
CA ARG A 48 -26.70 -1.42 10.93
C ARG A 48 -26.59 -0.48 12.14
N ASN A 49 -25.87 0.65 11.95
CA ASN A 49 -25.60 1.63 13.00
C ASN A 49 -24.75 1.09 14.18
N ALA A 50 -24.11 -0.07 14.05
CA ALA A 50 -23.07 -0.49 14.98
C ALA A 50 -21.77 0.28 14.68
N LEU A 51 -21.28 1.02 15.67
CA LEU A 51 -19.98 1.69 15.65
C LEU A 51 -19.06 1.03 16.68
N ILE A 52 -18.04 0.34 16.19
CA ILE A 52 -16.99 -0.23 17.00
C ILE A 52 -15.85 0.79 17.07
N LEU A 53 -15.72 1.49 18.19
CA LEU A 53 -14.72 2.52 18.40
C LEU A 53 -13.59 1.96 19.25
N PHE A 54 -12.38 1.95 18.69
CA PHE A 54 -11.20 1.49 19.42
C PHE A 54 -10.69 2.59 20.36
N THR A 55 -10.33 2.20 21.58
CA THR A 55 -9.88 3.15 22.61
C THR A 55 -8.57 3.82 22.21
N GLY A 56 -8.41 5.09 22.56
CA GLY A 56 -7.14 5.81 22.47
C GLY A 56 -6.21 5.59 23.67
N ASP A 57 -6.57 4.73 24.60
CA ASP A 57 -5.70 4.34 25.70
C ASP A 57 -4.63 3.36 25.20
N PHE A 58 -3.41 3.81 25.06
CA PHE A 58 -2.28 3.03 24.56
C PHE A 58 -1.96 1.81 25.43
N GLU A 59 -2.25 1.86 26.73
CA GLU A 59 -2.01 0.75 27.66
C GLU A 59 -2.95 -0.45 27.42
N ALA A 60 -4.07 -0.22 26.74
CA ALA A 60 -4.98 -1.30 26.34
C ALA A 60 -4.39 -2.21 25.25
N TYR A 61 -3.28 -1.83 24.62
CA TYR A 61 -2.66 -2.54 23.50
C TYR A 61 -1.33 -3.16 23.90
N PRO A 62 -1.25 -4.47 24.17
CA PRO A 62 0.02 -5.15 24.43
C PRO A 62 1.02 -4.95 23.29
N ILE A 63 2.30 -4.77 23.62
CA ILE A 63 3.39 -4.75 22.64
C ILE A 63 3.74 -6.19 22.30
N ILE A 64 3.60 -6.56 21.04
CA ILE A 64 3.80 -7.92 20.53
C ILE A 64 4.84 -7.98 19.41
N PRO A 65 5.54 -9.10 19.25
CA PRO A 65 6.34 -9.37 18.06
C PRO A 65 5.42 -9.45 16.83
N THR A 66 5.81 -8.76 15.76
CA THR A 66 5.05 -8.72 14.50
C THR A 66 5.95 -8.32 13.33
N SER A 67 5.35 -8.09 12.16
CA SER A 67 6.01 -7.49 11.01
C SER A 67 5.33 -6.16 10.66
N PHE A 68 6.13 -5.16 10.31
CA PHE A 68 5.65 -3.88 9.79
C PHE A 68 6.59 -3.38 8.72
N GLU A 69 6.05 -2.84 7.63
CA GLU A 69 6.84 -2.42 6.46
C GLU A 69 7.78 -3.54 5.95
N GLY A 70 7.33 -4.79 6.05
CA GLY A 70 8.07 -5.97 5.61
C GLY A 70 9.23 -6.41 6.50
N LEU A 71 9.43 -5.76 7.65
CA LEU A 71 10.49 -6.05 8.62
C LEU A 71 9.94 -6.64 9.92
N GLU A 72 10.68 -7.56 10.53
CA GLU A 72 10.38 -8.09 11.87
C GLU A 72 10.62 -7.00 12.92
N THR A 73 9.64 -6.79 13.80
CA THR A 73 9.68 -5.74 14.84
C THR A 73 8.72 -6.06 15.99
N ARG A 74 8.55 -5.10 16.90
CA ARG A 74 7.49 -5.10 17.92
C ARG A 74 6.57 -3.90 17.70
N ARG A 75 5.27 -4.10 17.82
CA ARG A 75 4.24 -3.06 17.72
C ARG A 75 3.13 -3.31 18.74
N CYS A 76 2.32 -2.31 18.99
CA CYS A 76 1.06 -2.51 19.68
C CYS A 76 0.19 -3.52 18.93
N GLN A 77 -0.47 -4.42 19.66
CA GLN A 77 -1.42 -5.37 19.07
C GLN A 77 -2.47 -4.63 18.27
N SER A 78 -2.79 -5.16 17.09
CA SER A 78 -3.82 -4.59 16.22
C SER A 78 -5.18 -4.57 16.88
N PRO A 79 -5.97 -3.50 16.69
CA PRO A 79 -7.36 -3.43 17.14
C PRO A 79 -8.19 -4.66 16.75
N ILE A 80 -7.95 -5.21 15.56
CA ILE A 80 -8.54 -6.47 15.11
C ILE A 80 -7.41 -7.40 14.68
N SER A 81 -7.32 -8.56 15.29
CA SER A 81 -6.27 -9.53 14.99
C SER A 81 -6.78 -10.96 14.86
N ALA A 82 -6.05 -11.78 14.12
CA ALA A 82 -6.18 -13.21 14.09
C ALA A 82 -4.81 -13.83 13.75
N ARG A 83 -4.48 -14.96 14.34
CA ARG A 83 -3.24 -15.68 14.07
C ARG A 83 -3.50 -17.17 13.96
N ASN A 84 -3.04 -17.77 12.86
CA ASN A 84 -3.25 -19.19 12.56
C ASN A 84 -4.73 -19.63 12.65
N ALA A 85 -5.67 -18.73 12.34
CA ALA A 85 -7.10 -18.97 12.40
C ALA A 85 -7.62 -19.40 11.02
N GLU A 86 -8.70 -20.17 11.02
CA GLU A 86 -9.35 -20.65 9.80
C GLU A 86 -10.86 -20.37 9.84
N ASN A 87 -11.46 -20.16 8.67
CA ASN A 87 -12.90 -19.89 8.53
C ASN A 87 -13.33 -18.69 9.39
N ILE A 88 -12.67 -17.57 9.25
CA ILE A 88 -13.00 -16.35 9.99
C ILE A 88 -13.65 -15.32 9.07
N ALA A 89 -14.58 -14.55 9.63
CA ALA A 89 -15.24 -13.51 8.87
C ALA A 89 -15.52 -12.27 9.72
N ILE A 90 -15.54 -11.12 9.04
CA ILE A 90 -16.14 -9.88 9.56
C ILE A 90 -17.18 -9.45 8.53
N THR A 91 -18.45 -9.47 8.92
CA THR A 91 -19.55 -9.20 7.98
C THR A 91 -20.60 -8.27 8.57
N GLY A 92 -21.49 -7.78 7.73
CA GLY A 92 -22.60 -6.94 8.13
C GLY A 92 -22.51 -5.52 7.60
N TYR A 93 -22.82 -4.51 8.45
CA TYR A 93 -22.97 -3.13 8.00
C TYR A 93 -22.28 -2.11 8.91
N GLY A 94 -21.62 -2.57 9.96
CA GLY A 94 -21.04 -1.71 10.99
C GLY A 94 -19.77 -1.01 10.55
N ILE A 95 -19.34 -0.08 11.39
CA ILE A 95 -18.13 0.72 11.20
C ILE A 95 -17.12 0.35 12.28
N PHE A 96 -15.90 0.01 11.87
CA PHE A 96 -14.75 -0.18 12.73
C PHE A 96 -13.85 1.06 12.65
N ASP A 97 -13.85 1.88 13.69
CA ASP A 97 -13.09 3.13 13.78
C ASP A 97 -11.85 2.92 14.64
N GLY A 98 -10.67 2.95 14.01
CA GLY A 98 -9.38 2.74 14.68
C GLY A 98 -8.94 3.88 15.60
N ASN A 99 -9.69 5.01 15.63
CA ASN A 99 -9.36 6.19 16.43
C ASN A 99 -7.92 6.68 16.20
N GLY A 100 -7.47 6.60 14.96
CA GLY A 100 -6.07 6.80 14.58
C GLY A 100 -5.53 8.19 14.87
N ASP A 101 -6.40 9.19 15.04
CA ASP A 101 -5.98 10.56 15.37
C ASP A 101 -5.20 10.63 16.70
N CYS A 102 -5.49 9.72 17.63
CA CYS A 102 -4.74 9.62 18.90
C CYS A 102 -3.29 9.14 18.70
N TRP A 103 -3.03 8.44 17.58
CA TRP A 103 -1.77 7.74 17.33
C TRP A 103 -0.85 8.45 16.35
N ARG A 104 -1.44 9.07 15.32
CA ARG A 104 -0.70 9.52 14.15
C ARG A 104 0.08 10.82 14.40
N PRO A 105 1.35 10.89 14.00
CA PRO A 105 2.01 12.16 13.80
C PRO A 105 1.36 12.90 12.62
N VAL A 106 1.41 14.24 12.63
CA VAL A 106 0.82 15.08 11.59
C VAL A 106 1.85 16.07 11.06
N LYS A 107 2.06 16.06 9.75
CA LYS A 107 2.93 17.02 9.07
C LYS A 107 2.23 18.36 8.90
N LYS A 108 2.91 19.46 9.24
CA LYS A 108 2.40 20.84 9.13
C LYS A 108 1.92 21.17 7.72
N GLU A 109 2.66 20.73 6.71
CA GLU A 109 2.33 20.96 5.29
C GLU A 109 1.01 20.34 4.81
N LYS A 110 0.49 19.39 5.56
CA LYS A 110 -0.77 18.71 5.28
C LYS A 110 -1.99 19.45 5.87
N LEU A 111 -1.79 20.50 6.63
CA LEU A 111 -2.87 21.24 7.31
C LEU A 111 -2.86 22.72 6.93
N THR A 112 -4.03 23.35 7.01
CA THR A 112 -4.10 24.81 6.99
C THR A 112 -3.51 25.39 8.28
N ALA A 113 -3.09 26.65 8.25
CA ALA A 113 -2.54 27.33 9.43
C ALA A 113 -3.50 27.29 10.65
N SER A 114 -4.81 27.42 10.43
CA SER A 114 -5.83 27.32 11.50
C SER A 114 -5.89 25.91 12.10
N GLN A 115 -5.90 24.89 11.27
CA GLN A 115 -5.91 23.47 11.71
C GLN A 115 -4.62 23.15 12.47
N TRP A 116 -3.47 23.55 11.96
CA TRP A 116 -2.18 23.38 12.64
C TRP A 116 -2.15 24.02 14.03
N ASN A 117 -2.56 25.31 14.12
CA ASN A 117 -2.61 26.03 15.41
C ASN A 117 -3.57 25.37 16.39
N LYS A 118 -4.71 24.84 15.93
CA LYS A 118 -5.65 24.09 16.77
C LYS A 118 -5.00 22.78 17.27
N LEU A 119 -4.33 22.06 16.40
CA LEU A 119 -3.68 20.80 16.74
C LEU A 119 -2.56 21.02 17.79
N VAL A 120 -1.68 21.99 17.57
CA VAL A 120 -0.61 22.31 18.53
C VAL A 120 -1.18 22.72 19.90
N LYS A 121 -2.28 23.50 19.91
CA LYS A 121 -2.95 23.87 21.17
C LYS A 121 -3.64 22.73 21.89
N SER A 122 -3.93 21.62 21.22
CA SER A 122 -4.57 20.46 21.85
C SER A 122 -3.61 19.64 22.71
N GLY A 123 -2.30 19.94 22.68
CA GLY A 123 -1.25 19.21 23.39
C GLY A 123 -0.28 18.54 22.43
N GLY A 124 0.39 17.46 22.88
CA GLY A 124 1.42 16.79 22.11
C GLY A 124 2.75 17.54 22.10
N VAL A 125 3.66 17.15 21.21
CA VAL A 125 5.00 17.74 21.06
C VAL A 125 5.34 17.96 19.59
N LEU A 126 6.24 18.89 19.32
CA LEU A 126 6.75 19.16 17.97
C LEU A 126 8.17 18.57 17.82
N ASP A 127 8.54 18.22 16.57
CA ASP A 127 9.95 17.99 16.23
C ASP A 127 10.77 19.29 16.32
N GLU A 128 12.10 19.16 16.28
CA GLU A 128 13.02 20.30 16.40
C GLU A 128 12.81 21.39 15.33
N GLN A 129 12.31 21.02 14.15
CA GLN A 129 12.04 21.95 13.06
C GLN A 129 10.61 22.50 13.08
N GLU A 130 9.78 22.11 14.04
CA GLU A 130 8.35 22.47 14.12
C GLU A 130 7.54 22.13 12.86
N ARG A 131 7.91 21.02 12.20
CA ARG A 131 7.28 20.53 10.99
C ARG A 131 6.33 19.37 11.20
N ILE A 132 6.56 18.59 12.26
CA ILE A 132 5.76 17.42 12.58
C ILE A 132 5.28 17.53 14.02
N TRP A 133 3.98 17.40 14.20
CA TRP A 133 3.37 17.23 15.51
C TRP A 133 3.26 15.75 15.86
N TYR A 134 3.60 15.41 17.09
CA TYR A 134 3.47 14.06 17.65
C TYR A 134 2.52 14.07 18.84
N PRO A 135 1.66 13.03 18.99
CA PRO A 135 0.67 12.99 20.07
C PRO A 135 1.29 12.93 21.47
N THR A 136 2.48 12.37 21.61
CA THR A 136 3.20 12.26 22.89
C THR A 136 4.71 12.39 22.70
N ALA A 137 5.44 12.67 23.78
CA ALA A 137 6.90 12.64 23.80
C ALA A 137 7.46 11.23 23.48
N GLY A 138 6.77 10.18 23.89
CA GLY A 138 7.12 8.80 23.55
C GLY A 138 6.99 8.52 22.05
N SER A 139 5.99 9.12 21.38
CA SER A 139 5.86 9.02 19.92
C SER A 139 7.04 9.69 19.21
N LEU A 140 7.45 10.90 19.62
CA LEU A 140 8.63 11.56 19.08
C LEU A 140 9.92 10.76 19.35
N LYS A 141 10.10 10.25 20.58
CA LYS A 141 11.24 9.39 20.93
C LYS A 141 11.33 8.16 20.01
N GLY A 142 10.21 7.49 19.77
CA GLY A 142 10.15 6.35 18.86
C GLY A 142 10.47 6.70 17.41
N ALA A 143 10.01 7.86 16.93
CA ALA A 143 10.37 8.36 15.61
C ALA A 143 11.87 8.61 15.46
N MET A 144 12.50 9.17 16.48
CA MET A 144 13.95 9.41 16.50
C MET A 144 14.79 8.12 16.57
N ALA A 145 14.22 7.01 17.04
CA ALA A 145 14.86 5.70 17.05
C ALA A 145 14.82 5.00 15.68
N CYS A 146 14.08 5.53 14.70
CA CYS A 146 14.00 5.00 13.35
C CYS A 146 15.02 5.68 12.43
N LYS A 147 15.73 4.89 11.60
CA LYS A 147 16.67 5.44 10.60
C LYS A 147 16.03 5.58 9.22
N ASP A 148 15.54 4.49 8.67
CA ASP A 148 15.04 4.46 7.28
C ASP A 148 13.53 4.22 7.16
N PHE A 149 12.94 3.47 8.10
CA PHE A 149 11.53 3.09 8.14
C PHE A 149 10.97 3.29 9.52
N ASN A 150 9.66 3.04 9.69
CA ASN A 150 9.01 3.20 11.00
C ASN A 150 9.28 2.00 11.93
N VAL A 151 10.44 1.36 11.79
CA VAL A 151 10.92 0.25 12.63
C VAL A 151 12.03 0.77 13.55
N PRO A 152 11.78 0.90 14.86
CA PRO A 152 12.78 1.40 15.79
C PRO A 152 13.99 0.46 15.91
N GLU A 153 15.17 1.05 15.96
CA GLU A 153 16.44 0.34 16.16
C GLU A 153 17.05 0.71 17.53
N GLY A 154 17.86 -0.20 18.07
CA GLY A 154 18.59 0.05 19.32
C GLY A 154 17.74 0.02 20.59
N ILE A 155 16.50 -0.48 20.51
CA ILE A 155 15.62 -0.70 21.66
C ILE A 155 15.84 -2.12 22.18
N ASN A 156 16.29 -2.28 23.42
CA ASN A 156 16.76 -3.56 23.92
C ASN A 156 15.94 -4.12 25.09
N THR A 157 15.27 -3.26 25.86
CA THR A 157 14.51 -3.67 27.04
C THR A 157 13.01 -3.43 26.87
N ASP A 158 12.19 -4.14 27.63
CA ASP A 158 10.74 -3.97 27.62
C ASP A 158 10.34 -2.57 28.13
N GLU A 159 11.09 -1.98 29.02
CA GLU A 159 10.90 -0.61 29.51
C GLU A 159 11.11 0.40 28.39
N GLU A 160 12.18 0.27 27.60
CA GLU A 160 12.45 1.13 26.44
C GLU A 160 11.35 1.00 25.38
N TRP A 161 10.85 -0.22 25.10
CA TRP A 161 9.72 -0.44 24.23
C TRP A 161 8.43 0.23 24.76
N ASN A 162 8.19 0.18 26.07
CA ASN A 162 7.04 0.84 26.69
C ASN A 162 7.12 2.37 26.58
N GLU A 163 8.31 2.97 26.72
CA GLU A 163 8.50 4.42 26.58
C GLU A 163 8.11 4.95 25.20
N ILE A 164 8.28 4.16 24.15
CA ILE A 164 7.91 4.51 22.77
C ILE A 164 6.57 3.92 22.33
N ARG A 165 5.78 3.37 23.21
CA ARG A 165 4.50 2.68 22.90
C ARG A 165 3.62 3.47 21.94
N ALA A 166 3.45 4.76 22.13
CA ALA A 166 2.64 5.61 21.28
C ALA A 166 3.16 5.75 19.83
N TRP A 167 4.45 5.46 19.58
CA TRP A 167 5.02 5.34 18.24
C TRP A 167 4.73 3.99 17.59
N LEU A 168 4.53 2.96 18.35
CA LEU A 168 4.28 1.61 17.88
C LEU A 168 2.84 1.44 17.38
N ARG A 169 2.41 2.39 16.55
CA ARG A 169 1.06 2.49 15.99
C ARG A 169 0.63 1.16 15.38
N PRO A 170 -0.46 0.53 15.85
CA PRO A 170 -0.92 -0.72 15.26
C PRO A 170 -1.52 -0.50 13.86
N VAL A 171 -1.53 -1.52 13.02
CA VAL A 171 -2.44 -1.58 11.89
C VAL A 171 -3.84 -1.89 12.40
N LEU A 172 -4.91 -1.41 11.75
CA LEU A 172 -6.27 -1.61 12.26
C LEU A 172 -6.66 -3.09 12.29
N LEU A 173 -6.41 -3.80 11.20
CA LEU A 173 -6.67 -5.23 11.08
C LEU A 173 -5.39 -5.95 10.65
N ASN A 174 -4.93 -6.91 11.47
CA ASN A 174 -3.79 -7.76 11.14
C ASN A 174 -4.15 -9.24 11.28
N PHE A 175 -4.28 -9.93 10.17
CA PHE A 175 -4.47 -11.37 10.13
C PHE A 175 -3.18 -12.03 9.66
N VAL A 176 -2.65 -12.94 10.45
CA VAL A 176 -1.35 -13.58 10.18
C VAL A 176 -1.51 -15.08 10.06
N LYS A 177 -1.00 -15.65 8.94
CA LYS A 177 -1.02 -17.11 8.68
C LYS A 177 -2.40 -17.73 8.87
N SER A 178 -3.43 -17.00 8.47
CA SER A 178 -4.84 -17.41 8.59
C SER A 178 -5.43 -17.79 7.23
N LYS A 179 -6.49 -18.59 7.21
CA LYS A 179 -7.06 -19.16 5.98
C LYS A 179 -8.57 -19.04 5.92
N ARG A 180 -9.10 -18.95 4.69
CA ARG A 180 -10.53 -18.84 4.39
C ARG A 180 -11.18 -17.69 5.16
N ILE A 181 -10.81 -16.49 4.73
CA ILE A 181 -11.12 -15.22 5.39
C ILE A 181 -12.11 -14.45 4.53
N LEU A 182 -13.16 -13.90 5.14
CA LEU A 182 -14.13 -13.05 4.47
C LEU A 182 -14.30 -11.71 5.22
N LEU A 183 -14.09 -10.60 4.49
CA LEU A 183 -14.48 -9.25 4.92
C LEU A 183 -15.58 -8.77 3.99
N GLU A 184 -16.79 -8.52 4.50
CA GLU A 184 -17.93 -8.18 3.64
C GLU A 184 -18.89 -7.16 4.25
N GLY A 185 -19.22 -6.11 3.49
CA GLY A 185 -20.28 -5.15 3.77
C GLY A 185 -19.97 -4.09 4.82
N VAL A 186 -18.87 -4.19 5.52
CA VAL A 186 -18.46 -3.33 6.64
C VAL A 186 -17.58 -2.16 6.20
N THR A 187 -17.42 -1.17 7.07
CA THR A 187 -16.51 -0.04 6.89
C THR A 187 -15.37 -0.11 7.90
N PHE A 188 -14.14 -0.01 7.42
CA PHE A 188 -12.94 0.19 8.25
C PHE A 188 -12.47 1.62 8.05
N LYS A 189 -12.21 2.34 9.13
CA LYS A 189 -11.80 3.74 9.00
C LYS A 189 -10.82 4.19 10.07
N ASN A 190 -10.12 5.28 9.74
CA ASN A 190 -9.33 6.05 10.69
C ASN A 190 -8.30 5.19 11.43
N SER A 191 -7.52 4.42 10.66
CA SER A 191 -6.48 3.54 11.21
C SER A 191 -5.33 4.31 11.84
N PRO A 192 -4.70 3.79 12.88
CA PRO A 192 -3.46 4.36 13.45
C PRO A 192 -2.26 4.34 12.47
N SER A 193 -2.19 3.34 11.60
CA SER A 193 -1.22 3.20 10.50
C SER A 193 -1.90 2.53 9.30
N TRP A 194 -1.32 1.52 8.65
CA TRP A 194 -1.99 0.72 7.63
C TRP A 194 -3.35 0.22 8.12
N CYS A 195 -4.33 0.13 7.24
CA CYS A 195 -5.67 -0.27 7.67
C CYS A 195 -5.85 -1.78 7.68
N LEU A 196 -5.83 -2.42 6.53
CA LEU A 196 -5.98 -3.87 6.39
C LEU A 196 -4.64 -4.50 6.03
N HIS A 197 -4.10 -5.35 6.88
CA HIS A 197 -2.82 -6.03 6.68
C HIS A 197 -2.96 -7.54 6.90
N PRO A 198 -3.48 -8.29 5.93
CA PRO A 198 -3.32 -9.74 5.89
C PRO A 198 -1.87 -10.10 5.53
N LEU A 199 -1.24 -10.92 6.34
CA LEU A 199 0.15 -11.36 6.21
C LEU A 199 0.24 -12.88 6.14
N SER A 200 0.81 -13.43 5.06
CA SER A 200 0.93 -14.88 4.84
C SER A 200 -0.41 -15.62 4.96
N CYS A 201 -1.49 -14.99 4.51
CA CYS A 201 -2.84 -15.57 4.52
C CYS A 201 -3.17 -16.29 3.22
N GLU A 202 -4.11 -17.23 3.29
CA GLU A 202 -4.60 -18.01 2.15
C GLU A 202 -6.13 -17.92 2.06
N ASP A 203 -6.65 -17.84 0.81
CA ASP A 203 -8.08 -17.71 0.52
C ASP A 203 -8.70 -16.49 1.24
N PHE A 204 -8.20 -15.30 0.92
CA PHE A 204 -8.63 -14.03 1.50
C PHE A 204 -9.60 -13.32 0.56
N THR A 205 -10.81 -13.08 1.01
CA THR A 205 -11.85 -12.38 0.23
C THR A 205 -12.27 -11.09 0.91
N VAL A 206 -12.22 -10.02 0.12
CA VAL A 206 -12.80 -8.71 0.43
C VAL A 206 -13.91 -8.45 -0.56
N ASN A 207 -15.11 -8.17 -0.09
CA ASN A 207 -16.26 -7.88 -0.95
C ASN A 207 -17.14 -6.78 -0.38
N ASN A 208 -17.41 -5.75 -1.18
CA ASN A 208 -18.35 -4.68 -0.82
C ASN A 208 -18.04 -4.02 0.53
N ILE A 209 -16.77 -3.74 0.80
CA ILE A 209 -16.35 -2.96 1.98
C ILE A 209 -15.99 -1.52 1.61
N GLN A 210 -15.88 -0.69 2.64
CA GLN A 210 -15.27 0.64 2.53
C GLN A 210 -14.05 0.70 3.45
N VAL A 211 -12.95 1.27 2.94
CA VAL A 211 -11.79 1.64 3.76
C VAL A 211 -11.58 3.13 3.62
N ILE A 212 -11.60 3.86 4.74
CA ILE A 212 -11.56 5.32 4.74
C ILE A 212 -10.51 5.80 5.75
N ASN A 213 -9.35 6.20 5.25
CA ASN A 213 -8.33 6.86 6.04
C ASN A 213 -8.24 8.34 5.65
N PRO A 214 -7.96 9.26 6.57
CA PRO A 214 -7.76 10.67 6.22
C PRO A 214 -6.61 10.82 5.21
N TRP A 215 -6.80 11.70 4.22
CA TRP A 215 -5.81 11.98 3.17
C TRP A 215 -4.43 12.42 3.71
N TYR A 216 -4.38 12.97 4.91
CA TYR A 216 -3.16 13.42 5.58
C TYR A 216 -2.53 12.34 6.47
N SER A 217 -3.12 11.16 6.58
CA SER A 217 -2.63 10.10 7.46
C SER A 217 -1.33 9.49 6.91
N GLN A 218 -0.25 9.62 7.69
CA GLN A 218 1.02 8.98 7.35
C GLN A 218 0.95 7.47 7.53
N ASN A 219 1.43 6.73 6.52
CA ASN A 219 1.25 5.28 6.46
C ASN A 219 -0.23 4.88 6.57
N GLY A 220 -1.09 5.70 5.99
CA GLY A 220 -2.53 5.48 5.98
C GLY A 220 -2.98 4.63 4.81
N ASP A 221 -2.20 3.60 4.46
CA ASP A 221 -2.51 2.63 3.41
C ASP A 221 -3.86 1.95 3.71
N ALA A 222 -4.65 1.71 2.68
CA ALA A 222 -5.96 1.10 2.90
C ALA A 222 -5.89 -0.43 2.98
N LEU A 223 -5.16 -1.08 2.08
CA LEU A 223 -4.96 -2.53 2.07
C LEU A 223 -3.52 -2.86 1.66
N ASP A 224 -2.80 -3.53 2.55
CA ASP A 224 -1.49 -4.12 2.31
C ASP A 224 -1.59 -5.65 2.30
N LEU A 225 -1.75 -6.22 1.12
CA LEU A 225 -1.82 -7.66 0.93
C LEU A 225 -0.38 -8.22 0.86
N GLU A 226 0.12 -8.74 1.99
CA GLU A 226 1.53 -9.14 2.11
C GLU A 226 1.69 -10.66 2.13
N SER A 227 2.46 -11.21 1.17
CA SER A 227 2.77 -12.64 1.07
C SER A 227 1.54 -13.55 1.11
N CYS A 228 0.41 -13.07 0.60
CA CYS A 228 -0.85 -13.81 0.59
C CYS A 228 -1.02 -14.62 -0.70
N LYS A 229 -1.85 -15.65 -0.62
CA LYS A 229 -2.15 -16.54 -1.73
C LYS A 229 -3.64 -16.71 -1.90
N ASN A 230 -4.11 -16.67 -3.16
CA ASN A 230 -5.51 -16.81 -3.53
C ASN A 230 -6.39 -15.72 -2.87
N ALA A 231 -6.27 -14.49 -3.33
CA ALA A 231 -7.05 -13.39 -2.78
C ALA A 231 -8.02 -12.80 -3.82
N LEU A 232 -9.18 -12.38 -3.34
CA LEU A 232 -10.21 -11.68 -4.11
C LEU A 232 -10.50 -10.33 -3.44
N ILE A 233 -10.29 -9.22 -4.17
CA ILE A 233 -10.56 -7.86 -3.70
C ILE A 233 -11.61 -7.27 -4.62
N LEU A 234 -12.87 -7.27 -4.19
CA LEU A 234 -14.02 -7.06 -5.06
C LEU A 234 -14.94 -5.94 -4.57
N ASN A 235 -15.52 -5.20 -5.52
CA ASN A 235 -16.70 -4.33 -5.32
C ASN A 235 -16.55 -3.32 -4.18
N SER A 236 -15.35 -2.84 -3.91
CA SER A 236 -15.03 -2.09 -2.70
C SER A 236 -14.57 -0.68 -3.00
N VAL A 237 -14.62 0.18 -1.98
CA VAL A 237 -14.19 1.58 -2.07
C VAL A 237 -13.04 1.81 -1.10
N PHE A 238 -11.96 2.41 -1.61
CA PHE A 238 -10.76 2.71 -0.84
C PHE A 238 -10.47 4.22 -0.91
N ASP A 239 -10.31 4.83 0.24
CA ASP A 239 -9.88 6.22 0.42
C ASP A 239 -8.71 6.23 1.39
N ALA A 240 -7.51 6.47 0.89
CA ALA A 240 -6.27 6.26 1.62
C ALA A 240 -5.47 7.56 1.79
N GLY A 241 -4.66 7.60 2.83
CA GLY A 241 -3.67 8.67 3.04
C GLY A 241 -2.28 8.31 2.52
N ASP A 242 -2.08 7.04 2.12
CA ASP A 242 -0.89 6.50 1.47
C ASP A 242 -1.34 5.55 0.34
N ASP A 243 -0.72 4.42 0.09
CA ASP A 243 -1.12 3.50 -0.98
C ASP A 243 -2.53 2.90 -0.73
N ALA A 244 -3.35 2.78 -1.77
CA ALA A 244 -4.73 2.29 -1.60
C ALA A 244 -4.81 0.76 -1.60
N ILE A 245 -4.55 0.11 -2.74
CA ILE A 245 -4.51 -1.35 -2.84
C ILE A 245 -3.06 -1.74 -3.15
N CYS A 246 -2.34 -2.23 -2.13
CA CYS A 246 -0.91 -2.48 -2.22
C CYS A 246 -0.59 -3.97 -2.07
N ILE A 247 0.20 -4.50 -3.00
CA ILE A 247 0.68 -5.89 -3.02
C ILE A 247 2.13 -5.90 -2.53
N LYS A 248 2.38 -6.63 -1.45
CA LYS A 248 3.68 -6.70 -0.78
C LYS A 248 4.10 -8.15 -0.54
N SER A 249 5.40 -8.38 -0.28
CA SER A 249 5.93 -9.71 0.09
C SER A 249 7.22 -9.62 0.93
N GLY A 250 7.25 -8.67 1.84
CA GLY A 250 8.38 -8.46 2.73
C GLY A 250 9.49 -7.60 2.14
N LYS A 251 10.39 -7.14 3.01
CA LYS A 251 11.46 -6.21 2.70
C LYS A 251 12.83 -6.85 2.83
N ASP A 252 13.72 -6.59 1.87
CA ASP A 252 15.14 -6.90 1.87
C ASP A 252 15.41 -8.36 2.30
N GLU A 253 16.41 -8.61 3.12
CA GLU A 253 16.75 -9.95 3.60
C GLU A 253 15.58 -10.64 4.32
N ASN A 254 14.81 -9.92 5.14
CA ASN A 254 13.64 -10.49 5.83
C ASN A 254 12.62 -11.07 4.83
N GLY A 255 12.31 -10.32 3.77
CA GLY A 255 11.39 -10.76 2.73
C GLY A 255 11.96 -11.92 1.89
N ARG A 256 13.23 -11.83 1.47
CA ARG A 256 13.89 -12.91 0.72
C ARG A 256 13.97 -14.19 1.54
N ARG A 257 14.35 -14.10 2.82
CA ARG A 257 14.42 -15.26 3.73
C ARG A 257 13.05 -15.90 3.97
N ARG A 258 11.98 -15.09 4.10
CA ARG A 258 10.61 -15.60 4.17
C ARG A 258 10.25 -16.37 2.89
N GLY A 259 10.62 -15.85 1.73
CA GLY A 259 10.45 -16.52 0.43
C GLY A 259 9.00 -16.81 0.05
N GLU A 260 8.05 -16.08 0.60
CA GLU A 260 6.61 -16.23 0.37
C GLU A 260 6.13 -15.13 -0.60
N PRO A 261 5.89 -15.44 -1.87
CA PRO A 261 5.35 -14.45 -2.82
C PRO A 261 3.89 -14.12 -2.49
N CYS A 262 3.47 -12.89 -2.82
CA CYS A 262 2.06 -12.60 -2.95
C CYS A 262 1.59 -13.05 -4.33
N GLN A 263 0.59 -13.95 -4.40
CA GLN A 263 0.24 -14.61 -5.66
C GLN A 263 -1.22 -15.02 -5.79
N ASN A 264 -1.67 -15.15 -7.06
CA ASN A 264 -3.01 -15.55 -7.42
C ASN A 264 -4.05 -14.59 -6.82
N VAL A 265 -3.97 -13.32 -7.22
CA VAL A 265 -4.83 -12.26 -6.69
C VAL A 265 -5.69 -11.70 -7.81
N ILE A 266 -6.96 -11.50 -7.52
CA ILE A 266 -7.90 -10.78 -8.40
C ILE A 266 -8.36 -9.51 -7.68
N VAL A 267 -8.16 -8.37 -8.33
CA VAL A 267 -8.64 -7.04 -7.91
C VAL A 267 -9.64 -6.56 -8.95
N LYS A 268 -10.93 -6.53 -8.61
CA LYS A 268 -11.96 -6.26 -9.61
C LYS A 268 -13.07 -5.36 -9.08
N ASN A 269 -13.53 -4.44 -9.96
CA ASN A 269 -14.67 -3.57 -9.70
C ASN A 269 -14.50 -2.75 -8.42
N ASN A 270 -13.31 -2.17 -8.23
CA ASN A 270 -13.02 -1.33 -7.09
C ASN A 270 -12.90 0.14 -7.48
N THR A 271 -13.26 1.03 -6.57
CA THR A 271 -13.06 2.47 -6.70
C THR A 271 -12.06 2.94 -5.67
N VAL A 272 -11.06 3.70 -6.10
CA VAL A 272 -10.10 4.37 -5.23
C VAL A 272 -10.33 5.87 -5.34
N LEU A 273 -10.55 6.54 -4.20
CA LEU A 273 -10.85 7.97 -4.16
C LEU A 273 -9.60 8.82 -3.98
N HIS A 274 -8.68 8.44 -3.09
CA HIS A 274 -7.38 9.08 -2.87
C HIS A 274 -6.34 8.01 -2.50
N GLY A 275 -5.07 8.38 -2.56
CA GLY A 275 -3.94 7.55 -2.14
C GLY A 275 -2.67 7.93 -2.90
N HIS A 276 -1.50 7.53 -2.41
CA HIS A 276 -0.24 7.70 -3.13
C HIS A 276 -0.14 6.79 -4.37
N GLY A 277 -0.97 5.74 -4.43
CA GLY A 277 -1.15 4.90 -5.61
C GLY A 277 -2.49 4.20 -5.58
N GLY A 278 -3.15 4.06 -6.75
CA GLY A 278 -4.44 3.37 -6.86
C GLY A 278 -4.29 1.86 -6.69
N PHE A 279 -3.51 1.25 -7.57
CA PHE A 279 -3.02 -0.12 -7.44
C PHE A 279 -1.49 -0.10 -7.41
N VAL A 280 -0.91 -0.72 -6.41
CA VAL A 280 0.52 -0.61 -6.12
C VAL A 280 1.16 -1.99 -5.95
N VAL A 281 2.35 -2.17 -6.49
CA VAL A 281 3.21 -3.30 -6.20
C VAL A 281 4.52 -2.78 -5.58
N GLY A 282 4.78 -3.20 -4.34
CA GLY A 282 6.01 -2.81 -3.62
C GLY A 282 5.83 -1.56 -2.74
N SER A 283 6.96 -0.93 -2.27
CA SER A 283 8.36 -1.30 -2.58
C SER A 283 8.81 -2.61 -1.92
N GLU A 284 8.14 -3.06 -0.86
CA GLU A 284 8.43 -4.29 -0.10
C GLU A 284 7.91 -5.52 -0.89
N MET A 285 8.66 -5.96 -1.90
CA MET A 285 8.30 -7.08 -2.78
C MET A 285 9.37 -8.18 -2.85
N SER A 286 10.18 -8.29 -1.79
CA SER A 286 11.38 -9.13 -1.76
C SER A 286 11.10 -10.64 -1.84
N GLY A 287 9.92 -11.09 -1.41
CA GLY A 287 9.46 -12.47 -1.59
C GLY A 287 8.87 -12.78 -2.98
N GLY A 288 8.75 -11.76 -3.83
CA GLY A 288 8.14 -11.88 -5.17
C GLY A 288 6.64 -11.60 -5.21
N VAL A 289 6.16 -11.25 -6.41
CA VAL A 289 4.73 -11.02 -6.70
C VAL A 289 4.41 -11.65 -8.05
N LYS A 290 3.37 -12.48 -8.13
CA LYS A 290 3.03 -13.13 -9.40
C LYS A 290 1.55 -13.50 -9.53
N ASN A 291 1.11 -13.62 -10.79
CA ASN A 291 -0.25 -14.02 -11.14
C ASN A 291 -1.28 -13.08 -10.51
N ILE A 292 -1.20 -11.79 -10.84
CA ILE A 292 -2.12 -10.76 -10.36
C ILE A 292 -2.98 -10.29 -11.52
N TYR A 293 -4.30 -10.22 -11.31
CA TYR A 293 -5.28 -9.72 -12.25
C TYR A 293 -5.99 -8.50 -11.67
N VAL A 294 -5.94 -7.37 -12.39
CA VAL A 294 -6.60 -6.13 -11.99
C VAL A 294 -7.53 -5.71 -13.12
N GLU A 295 -8.81 -5.61 -12.86
CA GLU A 295 -9.77 -5.24 -13.90
C GLU A 295 -10.95 -4.41 -13.38
N ASP A 296 -11.54 -3.63 -14.29
CA ASP A 296 -12.75 -2.86 -14.02
C ASP A 296 -12.63 -1.91 -12.83
N CYS A 297 -11.49 -1.25 -12.66
CA CYS A 297 -11.23 -0.35 -11.52
C CYS A 297 -11.23 1.12 -11.95
N THR A 298 -11.59 2.00 -11.00
CA THR A 298 -11.61 3.45 -11.19
C THR A 298 -10.79 4.14 -10.11
N PHE A 299 -9.84 5.01 -10.52
CA PHE A 299 -9.00 5.78 -9.60
C PHE A 299 -9.27 7.27 -9.78
N LEU A 300 -9.64 7.95 -8.70
CA LEU A 300 -10.08 9.34 -8.68
C LEU A 300 -9.19 10.17 -7.74
N GLY A 301 -8.18 10.84 -8.29
CA GLY A 301 -7.32 11.73 -7.50
C GLY A 301 -6.21 11.03 -6.71
N THR A 302 -5.81 9.82 -7.08
CA THR A 302 -4.60 9.19 -6.52
C THR A 302 -3.36 9.87 -7.10
N ASP A 303 -2.28 9.99 -6.32
CA ASP A 303 -1.04 10.63 -6.78
C ASP A 303 -0.46 9.91 -8.01
N VAL A 304 -0.50 8.59 -8.01
CA VAL A 304 -0.11 7.69 -9.10
C VAL A 304 -1.25 6.69 -9.34
N GLY A 305 -1.47 6.29 -10.58
CA GLY A 305 -2.51 5.30 -10.92
C GLY A 305 -2.06 3.87 -10.65
N LEU A 306 -1.40 3.26 -11.62
CA LEU A 306 -0.77 1.94 -11.54
C LEU A 306 0.71 2.13 -11.20
N ARG A 307 1.10 1.68 -10.01
CA ARG A 307 2.41 2.00 -9.44
C ARG A 307 3.22 0.74 -9.15
N PHE A 308 4.30 0.54 -9.89
CA PHE A 308 5.29 -0.52 -9.65
C PHE A 308 6.57 0.13 -9.13
N LYS A 309 6.91 -0.10 -7.88
CA LYS A 309 8.05 0.54 -7.22
C LYS A 309 8.93 -0.47 -6.50
N SER A 310 10.24 -0.34 -6.68
CA SER A 310 11.24 -1.11 -5.94
C SER A 310 12.59 -0.39 -5.97
N THR A 311 13.58 -0.96 -5.34
CA THR A 311 14.96 -0.44 -5.33
C THR A 311 15.96 -1.56 -5.12
N ARG A 312 17.23 -1.32 -5.47
CA ARG A 312 18.33 -2.22 -5.09
C ARG A 312 18.31 -2.51 -3.59
N GLY A 313 18.69 -3.72 -3.19
CA GLY A 313 18.56 -4.21 -1.82
C GLY A 313 17.30 -5.05 -1.61
N ARG A 314 16.19 -4.76 -2.33
CA ARG A 314 14.93 -5.52 -2.21
C ARG A 314 15.07 -6.94 -2.75
N GLY A 315 15.65 -7.09 -3.95
CA GLY A 315 15.53 -8.35 -4.69
C GLY A 315 14.07 -8.65 -5.07
N GLY A 316 13.78 -9.91 -5.33
CA GLY A 316 12.44 -10.37 -5.70
C GLY A 316 12.07 -10.10 -7.16
N VAL A 317 11.05 -10.80 -7.64
CA VAL A 317 10.55 -10.71 -9.01
C VAL A 317 9.06 -10.41 -9.00
N VAL A 318 8.66 -9.41 -9.78
CA VAL A 318 7.26 -9.11 -10.09
C VAL A 318 6.98 -9.58 -11.51
N GLU A 319 6.09 -10.55 -11.67
CA GLU A 319 5.82 -11.18 -12.97
C GLU A 319 4.39 -11.68 -13.14
N ASN A 320 3.96 -11.87 -14.39
CA ASN A 320 2.63 -12.36 -14.73
C ASN A 320 1.53 -11.48 -14.15
N ILE A 321 1.59 -10.18 -14.46
CA ILE A 321 0.60 -9.19 -14.02
C ILE A 321 -0.26 -8.82 -15.22
N TYR A 322 -1.58 -8.88 -15.05
CA TYR A 322 -2.56 -8.58 -16.08
C TYR A 322 -3.52 -7.49 -15.60
N ILE A 323 -3.52 -6.35 -16.29
CA ILE A 323 -4.32 -5.19 -15.94
C ILE A 323 -5.19 -4.81 -17.13
N ASN A 324 -6.49 -4.66 -16.90
CA ASN A 324 -7.44 -4.37 -17.97
C ASN A 324 -8.58 -3.47 -17.50
N ASN A 325 -9.01 -2.58 -18.37
CA ASN A 325 -10.16 -1.69 -18.17
C ASN A 325 -10.05 -0.84 -16.89
N ILE A 326 -9.11 0.11 -16.92
CA ILE A 326 -8.86 1.03 -15.79
C ILE A 326 -9.22 2.46 -16.21
N ASN A 327 -10.07 3.11 -15.43
CA ASN A 327 -10.43 4.51 -15.60
C ASN A 327 -9.77 5.38 -14.53
N MET A 328 -9.18 6.49 -14.95
CA MET A 328 -8.46 7.40 -14.04
C MET A 328 -8.84 8.85 -14.31
N ILE A 329 -8.97 9.63 -13.23
CA ILE A 329 -9.22 11.07 -13.32
C ILE A 329 -8.35 11.80 -12.30
N ASN A 330 -7.68 12.88 -12.75
CA ASN A 330 -6.86 13.76 -11.91
C ASN A 330 -5.76 12.99 -11.16
N ILE A 331 -4.83 12.42 -11.90
CA ILE A 331 -3.64 11.74 -11.38
C ILE A 331 -2.45 12.72 -11.43
N PRO A 332 -2.13 13.43 -10.34
CA PRO A 332 -1.16 14.53 -10.36
C PRO A 332 0.25 14.14 -10.80
N ASN A 333 0.63 12.87 -10.63
CA ASN A 333 1.89 12.34 -11.14
C ASN A 333 1.66 11.45 -12.38
N GLU A 334 1.91 10.16 -12.29
CA GLU A 334 1.85 9.24 -13.44
C GLU A 334 0.67 8.26 -13.34
N PRO A 335 -0.19 8.16 -14.35
CA PRO A 335 -1.13 7.05 -14.47
C PRO A 335 -0.47 5.67 -14.51
N LEU A 336 0.70 5.55 -15.17
CA LEU A 336 1.51 4.35 -15.23
C LEU A 336 2.94 4.65 -14.79
N LEU A 337 3.37 4.05 -13.68
CA LEU A 337 4.71 4.21 -13.12
C LEU A 337 5.39 2.87 -12.89
N PHE A 338 6.57 2.71 -13.46
CA PHE A 338 7.51 1.62 -13.17
C PHE A 338 8.84 2.23 -12.74
N ASP A 339 9.19 2.12 -11.46
CA ASP A 339 10.40 2.73 -10.92
C ASP A 339 11.19 1.75 -10.03
N LEU A 340 12.40 1.41 -10.47
CA LEU A 340 13.35 0.56 -9.76
C LEU A 340 14.41 1.37 -8.99
N PHE A 341 14.20 2.69 -8.82
CA PHE A 341 15.04 3.58 -8.01
C PHE A 341 14.29 4.23 -6.85
N TYR A 342 13.18 3.59 -6.41
CA TYR A 342 12.35 4.12 -5.35
C TYR A 342 13.13 4.37 -4.04
N GLY A 343 12.91 5.53 -3.39
CA GLY A 343 13.61 5.92 -2.15
C GLY A 343 15.05 6.43 -2.37
N GLY A 344 15.57 6.39 -3.59
CA GLY A 344 16.75 7.17 -3.98
C GLY A 344 16.38 8.63 -4.21
N LYS A 345 17.35 9.56 -4.16
CA LYS A 345 17.14 10.97 -4.55
C LYS A 345 16.40 11.02 -5.88
N GLY A 346 15.34 11.79 -5.95
CA GLY A 346 14.29 11.77 -6.96
C GLY A 346 14.71 11.55 -8.41
N ALA A 347 13.80 11.01 -9.20
CA ALA A 347 14.00 10.71 -10.63
C ALA A 347 14.41 11.90 -11.53
N GLY A 348 14.54 13.10 -10.97
CA GLY A 348 15.04 14.30 -11.64
C GLY A 348 16.46 14.71 -11.27
N GLU A 349 16.98 14.26 -10.14
CA GLU A 349 18.34 14.55 -9.71
C GLU A 349 19.24 13.38 -10.05
N ASP A 350 19.99 13.53 -11.14
CA ASP A 350 21.21 12.77 -11.41
C ASP A 350 21.20 11.55 -12.33
N LEU A 351 20.43 11.63 -13.44
CA LEU A 351 20.74 10.76 -14.58
C LEU A 351 22.22 10.90 -15.02
N LEU A 352 22.84 12.08 -14.81
CA LEU A 352 24.21 12.38 -15.18
C LEU A 352 25.24 11.86 -14.17
N SER A 353 24.94 11.83 -12.86
CA SER A 353 25.85 11.27 -11.85
C SER A 353 25.81 9.74 -11.84
N ARG A 354 24.66 9.15 -12.18
CA ARG A 354 24.50 7.68 -12.31
C ARG A 354 25.24 7.09 -13.50
N MET A 355 25.49 7.86 -14.53
CA MET A 355 26.31 7.45 -15.70
C MET A 355 27.82 7.35 -15.41
N LYS A 356 28.29 7.84 -14.28
CA LYS A 356 29.70 7.79 -13.86
C LYS A 356 30.04 6.65 -12.89
N THR A 357 29.04 5.98 -12.33
CA THR A 357 29.24 4.84 -11.45
C THR A 357 29.22 3.54 -12.26
N ALA A 358 30.13 2.62 -11.97
CA ALA A 358 30.13 1.29 -12.60
C ALA A 358 28.77 0.59 -12.35
N ILE A 359 28.22 -0.04 -13.39
CA ILE A 359 26.99 -0.83 -13.28
C ILE A 359 27.26 -1.98 -12.29
N PRO A 360 26.50 -2.10 -11.19
CA PRO A 360 26.72 -3.16 -10.23
C PRO A 360 26.35 -4.54 -10.81
N PRO A 361 26.94 -5.63 -10.30
CA PRO A 361 26.52 -6.96 -10.72
C PRO A 361 25.09 -7.26 -10.28
N VAL A 362 24.41 -8.12 -11.01
CA VAL A 362 23.11 -8.68 -10.60
C VAL A 362 23.34 -9.64 -9.44
N THR A 363 22.58 -9.46 -8.36
CA THR A 363 22.62 -10.29 -7.16
C THR A 363 21.20 -10.65 -6.72
N GLU A 364 21.04 -11.39 -5.63
CA GLU A 364 19.74 -11.66 -5.01
C GLU A 364 19.02 -10.39 -4.51
N GLU A 365 19.76 -9.29 -4.35
CA GLU A 365 19.26 -7.98 -3.95
C GLU A 365 18.74 -7.13 -5.13
N THR A 366 18.91 -7.61 -6.36
CA THR A 366 18.51 -6.90 -7.56
C THR A 366 17.04 -7.20 -7.88
N PRO A 367 16.12 -6.23 -7.76
CA PRO A 367 14.71 -6.44 -8.07
C PRO A 367 14.47 -6.52 -9.58
N ALA A 368 13.43 -7.27 -9.98
CA ALA A 368 13.06 -7.41 -11.38
C ALA A 368 11.54 -7.20 -11.60
N PHE A 369 11.20 -6.44 -12.64
CA PHE A 369 9.83 -6.34 -13.18
C PHE A 369 9.81 -6.93 -14.58
N ARG A 370 8.93 -7.91 -14.81
CA ARG A 370 8.78 -8.56 -16.12
C ARG A 370 7.40 -9.17 -16.34
N ASP A 371 7.10 -9.45 -17.60
CA ASP A 371 5.88 -10.17 -18.00
C ASP A 371 4.60 -9.49 -17.46
N ILE A 372 4.45 -8.19 -17.79
CA ILE A 372 3.35 -7.34 -17.33
C ILE A 372 2.54 -6.86 -18.53
N HIS A 373 1.24 -7.07 -18.49
CA HIS A 373 0.32 -6.74 -19.57
C HIS A 373 -0.74 -5.77 -19.10
N ILE A 374 -0.80 -4.59 -19.72
CA ILE A 374 -1.74 -3.51 -19.40
C ILE A 374 -2.53 -3.18 -20.65
N SER A 375 -3.85 -3.15 -20.55
CA SER A 375 -4.72 -2.82 -21.68
C SER A 375 -5.95 -2.03 -21.26
N ASN A 376 -6.51 -1.26 -22.22
CA ASN A 376 -7.74 -0.53 -22.05
C ASN A 376 -7.72 0.42 -20.84
N VAL A 377 -6.79 1.39 -20.88
CA VAL A 377 -6.63 2.39 -19.81
C VAL A 377 -7.03 3.76 -20.35
N ILE A 378 -7.88 4.45 -19.59
CA ILE A 378 -8.26 5.83 -19.86
C ILE A 378 -7.84 6.69 -18.67
N CYS A 379 -7.14 7.80 -18.94
CA CYS A 379 -6.81 8.80 -17.92
C CYS A 379 -7.09 10.21 -18.44
N ARG A 380 -7.81 11.00 -17.65
CA ARG A 380 -8.00 12.42 -17.88
C ARG A 380 -7.33 13.24 -16.79
N GLY A 381 -6.36 14.07 -17.16
CA GLY A 381 -5.60 14.92 -16.24
C GLY A 381 -4.49 14.16 -15.54
N SER A 382 -3.23 14.43 -15.93
CA SER A 382 -2.06 13.84 -15.28
C SER A 382 -0.83 14.74 -15.36
N GLY A 383 0.16 14.49 -14.50
CA GLY A 383 1.46 15.14 -14.56
C GLY A 383 2.26 14.63 -15.75
N ARG A 384 2.64 13.37 -15.76
CA ARG A 384 3.32 12.67 -16.85
C ARG A 384 2.51 11.46 -17.26
N ALA A 385 2.35 11.24 -18.56
CA ALA A 385 1.51 10.15 -19.05
C ALA A 385 1.99 8.77 -18.59
N MET A 386 3.27 8.45 -18.79
CA MET A 386 3.89 7.18 -18.34
C MET A 386 5.36 7.38 -17.99
N PHE A 387 5.84 6.58 -17.04
CA PHE A 387 7.23 6.59 -16.64
C PHE A 387 7.77 5.17 -16.40
N PHE A 388 8.80 4.80 -17.16
CA PHE A 388 9.51 3.53 -17.01
C PHE A 388 10.97 3.83 -16.67
N ASN A 389 11.43 3.39 -15.53
CA ASN A 389 12.76 3.64 -15.00
C ASN A 389 13.36 2.35 -14.43
N GLY A 390 13.90 1.52 -15.34
CA GLY A 390 14.55 0.26 -15.00
C GLY A 390 15.97 0.45 -14.48
N LEU A 391 16.59 -0.64 -14.02
CA LEU A 391 18.00 -0.68 -13.65
C LEU A 391 18.86 -1.00 -14.89
N PRO A 392 20.05 -0.41 -15.04
CA PRO A 392 20.94 -0.77 -16.16
C PRO A 392 21.36 -2.23 -16.15
N GLU A 393 21.56 -2.83 -14.97
CA GLU A 393 21.85 -4.26 -14.79
C GLU A 393 20.63 -5.16 -14.87
N MET A 394 19.44 -4.61 -14.60
CA MET A 394 18.17 -5.34 -14.61
C MET A 394 17.06 -4.45 -15.22
N PRO A 395 17.02 -4.35 -16.55
CA PRO A 395 15.99 -3.56 -17.22
C PRO A 395 14.60 -4.16 -16.98
N ILE A 396 13.58 -3.31 -17.07
CA ILE A 396 12.17 -3.74 -17.08
C ILE A 396 11.94 -4.54 -18.37
N ARG A 397 11.38 -5.76 -18.24
CA ARG A 397 11.31 -6.69 -19.39
C ARG A 397 9.89 -7.13 -19.72
N ASN A 398 9.66 -7.36 -21.02
CA ASN A 398 8.43 -7.97 -21.54
C ASN A 398 7.16 -7.27 -21.00
N VAL A 399 7.09 -5.95 -21.13
CA VAL A 399 5.90 -5.18 -20.75
C VAL A 399 5.12 -4.80 -21.99
N THR A 400 3.83 -5.10 -22.00
CA THR A 400 2.92 -4.73 -23.07
C THR A 400 1.90 -3.72 -22.54
N VAL A 401 1.78 -2.58 -23.23
CA VAL A 401 0.77 -1.56 -22.96
C VAL A 401 -0.03 -1.32 -24.25
N LYS A 402 -1.35 -1.55 -24.20
CA LYS A 402 -2.23 -1.47 -25.37
C LYS A 402 -3.51 -0.68 -25.08
N ASN A 403 -4.02 -0.01 -26.14
CA ASN A 403 -5.30 0.70 -26.10
C ASN A 403 -5.36 1.68 -24.92
N VAL A 404 -4.49 2.66 -24.91
CA VAL A 404 -4.41 3.65 -23.84
C VAL A 404 -4.72 5.03 -24.36
N VAL A 405 -5.61 5.73 -23.67
CA VAL A 405 -5.98 7.12 -23.97
C VAL A 405 -5.68 7.98 -22.75
N MET A 406 -4.77 8.93 -22.90
CA MET A 406 -4.41 9.89 -21.85
C MET A 406 -4.58 11.30 -22.39
N THR A 407 -5.50 12.06 -21.82
CA THR A 407 -5.78 13.44 -22.17
C THR A 407 -5.42 14.40 -21.05
N GLU A 408 -5.15 15.64 -21.38
CA GLU A 408 -4.78 16.68 -20.41
C GLU A 408 -3.54 16.31 -19.57
N ALA A 409 -2.59 15.58 -20.16
CA ALA A 409 -1.31 15.31 -19.50
C ALA A 409 -0.39 16.54 -19.59
N THR A 410 0.39 16.84 -18.54
CA THR A 410 1.39 17.91 -18.60
C THR A 410 2.58 17.49 -19.45
N ASP A 411 3.12 16.30 -19.22
CA ASP A 411 4.26 15.74 -19.92
C ASP A 411 3.89 14.40 -20.62
N GLY A 412 4.61 14.06 -21.67
CA GLY A 412 4.45 12.83 -22.44
C GLY A 412 4.98 11.59 -21.69
N VAL A 413 5.44 10.62 -22.47
CA VAL A 413 5.96 9.33 -21.97
C VAL A 413 7.48 9.37 -21.88
N VAL A 414 8.03 8.81 -20.81
CA VAL A 414 9.48 8.63 -20.62
C VAL A 414 9.78 7.16 -20.34
N ILE A 415 10.70 6.59 -21.11
CA ILE A 415 11.14 5.21 -20.98
C ILE A 415 12.64 5.16 -20.86
N SER A 416 13.13 4.46 -19.84
CA SER A 416 14.57 4.25 -19.60
C SER A 416 14.85 2.86 -19.06
N GLN A 417 15.91 2.22 -19.53
CA GLN A 417 16.38 0.89 -19.10
C GLN A 417 15.29 -0.18 -19.23
N VAL A 418 14.88 -0.46 -20.46
CA VAL A 418 13.84 -1.47 -20.78
C VAL A 418 14.34 -2.45 -21.85
N ASP A 419 13.76 -3.65 -21.86
CA ASP A 419 14.03 -4.69 -22.86
C ASP A 419 12.73 -5.43 -23.20
N GLY A 420 12.26 -5.33 -24.45
CA GLY A 420 11.05 -6.00 -24.90
C GLY A 420 9.75 -5.29 -24.45
N VAL A 421 9.72 -3.95 -24.39
CA VAL A 421 8.50 -3.19 -24.14
C VAL A 421 7.75 -3.01 -25.46
N THR A 422 6.44 -3.23 -25.44
CA THR A 422 5.53 -3.02 -26.56
C THR A 422 4.47 -1.99 -26.21
N LEU A 423 4.39 -0.91 -26.98
CA LEU A 423 3.37 0.14 -26.90
C LEU A 423 2.54 0.07 -28.19
N GLU A 424 1.22 -0.14 -28.06
CA GLU A 424 0.34 -0.34 -29.20
C GLU A 424 -0.97 0.39 -29.00
N ASN A 425 -1.36 1.18 -29.98
CA ASN A 425 -2.56 2.01 -29.94
C ASN A 425 -2.60 2.91 -28.69
N ILE A 426 -1.59 3.78 -28.58
CA ILE A 426 -1.40 4.71 -27.46
C ILE A 426 -1.69 6.12 -27.93
N TYR A 427 -2.66 6.78 -27.33
CA TYR A 427 -2.95 8.18 -27.54
C TYR A 427 -2.60 8.99 -26.29
N VAL A 428 -1.70 9.97 -26.43
CA VAL A 428 -1.32 10.90 -25.38
C VAL A 428 -1.48 12.33 -25.86
N GLU A 429 -2.36 13.09 -25.23
CA GLU A 429 -2.49 14.51 -25.43
C GLU A 429 -1.77 15.26 -24.30
N SER A 430 -0.61 15.81 -24.59
CA SER A 430 0.19 16.59 -23.64
C SER A 430 0.07 18.10 -23.93
N THR A 431 0.03 18.89 -22.86
CA THR A 431 0.01 20.36 -22.96
C THR A 431 1.34 20.94 -23.49
N LYS A 432 2.44 20.19 -23.40
CA LYS A 432 3.77 20.57 -23.88
C LYS A 432 4.13 20.07 -25.28
N GLY A 433 3.27 19.30 -25.90
CA GLY A 433 3.50 18.72 -27.23
C GLY A 433 2.72 17.43 -27.44
N LYS A 434 2.37 17.12 -28.69
CA LYS A 434 1.57 15.94 -28.99
C LYS A 434 2.44 14.68 -29.02
N ASN A 435 1.92 13.61 -28.42
CA ASN A 435 2.39 12.23 -28.57
C ASN A 435 3.90 12.02 -28.38
N ILE A 436 4.55 12.76 -27.47
CA ILE A 436 5.99 12.68 -27.26
C ILE A 436 6.35 11.49 -26.42
N LEU A 437 7.21 10.64 -26.97
CA LEU A 437 7.82 9.50 -26.29
C LEU A 437 9.34 9.69 -26.24
N ASN A 438 9.87 9.97 -25.06
CA ASN A 438 11.31 10.08 -24.81
C ASN A 438 11.86 8.72 -24.38
N VAL A 439 12.80 8.18 -25.15
CA VAL A 439 13.37 6.85 -24.88
C VAL A 439 14.88 6.93 -24.70
N LYS A 440 15.41 6.23 -23.69
CA LYS A 440 16.85 6.07 -23.45
C LYS A 440 17.16 4.64 -23.02
N SER A 441 18.28 4.09 -23.52
CA SER A 441 18.75 2.76 -23.10
C SER A 441 17.66 1.69 -23.19
N ALA A 442 17.08 1.53 -24.37
CA ALA A 442 16.03 0.56 -24.64
C ALA A 442 16.50 -0.50 -25.65
N LYS A 443 16.09 -1.75 -25.42
CA LYS A 443 16.27 -2.87 -26.37
C LYS A 443 14.92 -3.45 -26.73
N ASN A 444 14.80 -3.91 -27.97
CA ASN A 444 13.60 -4.59 -28.48
C ASN A 444 12.31 -3.82 -28.21
N LEU A 445 12.35 -2.49 -28.29
CA LEU A 445 11.17 -1.63 -28.10
C LEU A 445 10.28 -1.69 -29.33
N LYS A 446 8.99 -1.90 -29.16
CA LYS A 446 7.99 -1.85 -30.23
C LYS A 446 7.02 -0.71 -29.97
N VAL A 447 6.79 0.16 -30.97
CA VAL A 447 5.84 1.26 -30.93
C VAL A 447 4.98 1.22 -32.18
N ASP A 448 3.67 0.97 -32.03
CA ASP A 448 2.70 0.89 -33.12
C ASP A 448 3.16 0.03 -34.31
N GLY A 449 3.76 -1.12 -34.00
CA GLY A 449 4.27 -2.09 -34.98
C GLY A 449 5.69 -1.83 -35.50
N GLU A 450 6.29 -0.68 -35.22
CA GLU A 450 7.70 -0.42 -35.53
C GLU A 450 8.58 -0.98 -34.42
N THR A 451 9.69 -1.63 -34.82
CA THR A 451 10.66 -2.24 -33.89
C THR A 451 11.95 -1.42 -33.86
N TYR A 452 12.38 -1.05 -32.67
CA TYR A 452 13.66 -0.41 -32.36
C TYR A 452 14.52 -1.43 -31.63
N GLU A 453 15.48 -2.02 -32.32
CA GLU A 453 16.32 -3.10 -31.75
C GLU A 453 17.16 -2.57 -30.57
N GLU A 454 17.76 -1.38 -30.74
CA GLU A 454 18.56 -0.76 -29.67
C GLU A 454 18.50 0.78 -29.77
N ILE A 455 18.20 1.42 -28.64
CA ILE A 455 18.33 2.87 -28.45
C ILE A 455 19.33 3.07 -27.31
N ASP A 456 20.39 3.82 -27.58
CA ASP A 456 21.49 4.05 -26.64
C ASP A 456 21.13 5.02 -25.49
N ALA A 457 22.10 5.32 -24.64
CA ALA A 457 21.91 6.24 -23.51
C ALA A 457 21.76 7.71 -23.92
N LYS A 458 22.10 8.10 -25.18
CA LYS A 458 21.80 9.46 -25.68
C LYS A 458 20.31 9.63 -25.89
N GLY A 459 19.65 8.54 -26.27
CA GLY A 459 18.22 8.46 -26.42
C GLY A 459 17.69 9.00 -27.74
N GLN A 460 16.39 8.81 -27.93
CA GLN A 460 15.63 9.27 -29.07
C GLN A 460 14.28 9.83 -28.64
N ILE A 461 13.74 10.74 -29.41
CA ILE A 461 12.37 11.21 -29.32
C ILE A 461 11.56 10.53 -30.41
N LEU A 462 10.58 9.76 -30.02
CA LEU A 462 9.65 9.07 -30.89
C LEU A 462 8.26 9.70 -30.78
N ASN A 463 7.38 9.36 -31.69
CA ASN A 463 5.98 9.78 -31.66
C ASN A 463 5.07 8.54 -31.80
N PHE A 464 3.95 8.53 -31.12
CA PHE A 464 2.88 7.58 -31.36
C PHE A 464 2.16 7.95 -32.67
N LYS A 465 1.63 6.96 -33.37
CA LYS A 465 0.89 7.14 -34.64
C LYS A 465 -0.53 7.65 -34.43
#